data_f4627f6592d108ef8909f34036900aff
#
_entry.id   f4627f6592d108ef8909f34036900aff
#
_cell.length_a   1.000
_cell.length_b   1.000
_cell.length_c   1.000
_cell.angle_alpha   90.00
_cell.angle_beta   90.00
_cell.angle_gamma   90.00
#
_symmetry.space_group_name_H-M   'P 1'
#
loop_
_entity.id
_entity.type
_entity.pdbx_description
1 polymer ?
#
loop_
_entity_poly.entity_id
_entity_poly.type
_entity_poly.pdbx_seq_one_letter_code
_entity_poly.pdbx_strand_id
1 'polypeptide(L)'
;VNLFYENSTRTRISFELAEKRLSADVVNVSAKGSSVSKGESLKDTVQTLAAISADVIVMRHGSSGAAHTLANSDWFSGSVINAGDGTHEHPTQALLDAYTLRDRLFASAPGSDLAGVNVAIVGDIAHSRVARSNLILLKTLGAKVHLIAPATLLPGALAKSAESSYFDF
;
A
#
# COMPACT_ATOMS: atom_id res chain seq x y z
N VAL A 1 -1.67 -15.52 -4.44
CA VAL A 1 -3.14 -15.27 -4.38
C VAL A 1 -3.42 -13.80 -4.12
N ASN A 2 -4.30 -13.18 -4.90
CA ASN A 2 -4.82 -11.84 -4.69
C ASN A 2 -6.08 -11.91 -3.81
N LEU A 3 -5.97 -11.50 -2.55
CA LEU A 3 -7.05 -11.51 -1.57
C LEU A 3 -7.58 -10.09 -1.32
N PHE A 4 -8.69 -9.72 -1.95
CA PHE A 4 -9.22 -8.37 -1.95
C PHE A 4 -10.57 -8.26 -1.22
N TYR A 5 -10.55 -7.65 -0.04
CA TYR A 5 -11.74 -7.31 0.75
C TYR A 5 -12.33 -5.95 0.37
N GLU A 6 -11.52 -5.07 -0.25
CA GLU A 6 -11.98 -3.82 -0.84
C GLU A 6 -11.92 -3.87 -2.36
N ASN A 7 -12.91 -3.26 -3.02
CA ASN A 7 -12.91 -3.15 -4.48
C ASN A 7 -11.77 -2.24 -4.95
N SER A 8 -10.95 -2.72 -5.85
CA SER A 8 -9.94 -1.93 -6.52
C SER A 8 -9.58 -2.57 -7.87
N THR A 9 -10.12 -2.02 -8.94
CA THR A 9 -9.85 -2.52 -10.30
C THR A 9 -8.38 -2.32 -10.66
N ARG A 10 -7.86 -1.10 -10.47
CA ARG A 10 -6.47 -0.78 -10.82
C ARG A 10 -5.46 -1.64 -10.06
N THR A 11 -5.55 -1.67 -8.74
CA THR A 11 -4.58 -2.42 -7.91
C THR A 11 -4.62 -3.91 -8.22
N ARG A 12 -5.81 -4.51 -8.32
CA ARG A 12 -5.95 -5.94 -8.62
C ARG A 12 -5.35 -6.28 -9.97
N ILE A 13 -5.71 -5.53 -11.03
CA ILE A 13 -5.19 -5.79 -12.37
C ILE A 13 -3.68 -5.58 -12.44
N SER A 14 -3.14 -4.56 -11.76
CA SER A 14 -1.70 -4.31 -11.73
C SER A 14 -0.92 -5.46 -11.10
N PHE A 15 -1.41 -6.01 -9.99
CA PHE A 15 -0.80 -7.19 -9.36
C PHE A 15 -0.93 -8.42 -10.26
N GLU A 16 -2.13 -8.71 -10.75
CA GLU A 16 -2.36 -9.86 -11.63
C GLU A 16 -1.46 -9.84 -12.87
N LEU A 17 -1.29 -8.68 -13.51
CA LEU A 17 -0.40 -8.54 -14.66
C LEU A 17 1.08 -8.71 -14.28
N ALA A 18 1.50 -8.16 -13.15
CA ALA A 18 2.87 -8.30 -12.66
C ALA A 18 3.20 -9.75 -12.35
N GLU A 19 2.32 -10.43 -11.64
CA GLU A 19 2.43 -11.85 -11.28
C GLU A 19 2.54 -12.73 -12.53
N LYS A 20 1.66 -12.54 -13.51
CA LYS A 20 1.70 -13.28 -14.78
C LYS A 20 2.98 -13.01 -15.58
N ARG A 21 3.49 -11.78 -15.57
CA ARG A 21 4.77 -11.45 -16.21
C ARG A 21 5.97 -12.07 -15.50
N LEU A 22 5.83 -12.39 -14.23
CA LEU A 22 6.81 -13.13 -13.43
C LEU A 22 6.60 -14.65 -13.48
N SER A 23 5.72 -15.13 -14.36
CA SER A 23 5.38 -16.55 -14.51
C SER A 23 4.79 -17.20 -13.25
N ALA A 24 4.09 -16.42 -12.43
CA ALA A 24 3.39 -16.93 -11.27
C ALA A 24 1.97 -17.39 -11.64
N ASP A 25 1.51 -18.48 -11.02
CA ASP A 25 0.11 -18.88 -11.04
C ASP A 25 -0.71 -17.93 -10.16
N VAL A 26 -1.79 -17.39 -10.71
CA VAL A 26 -2.58 -16.35 -10.05
C VAL A 26 -3.99 -16.79 -9.78
N VAL A 27 -4.40 -16.70 -8.52
CA VAL A 27 -5.78 -16.89 -8.09
C VAL A 27 -6.30 -15.58 -7.49
N ASN A 28 -7.42 -15.08 -8.01
CA ASN A 28 -8.07 -13.90 -7.47
C ASN A 28 -9.25 -14.28 -6.57
N VAL A 29 -9.22 -13.86 -5.32
CA VAL A 29 -10.28 -14.04 -4.33
C VAL A 29 -10.85 -12.68 -3.96
N SER A 30 -12.17 -12.55 -4.09
CA SER A 30 -12.91 -11.33 -3.72
C SER A 30 -13.84 -11.64 -2.55
N ALA A 31 -13.91 -10.74 -1.56
CA ALA A 31 -14.85 -10.90 -0.45
C ALA A 31 -16.31 -10.97 -0.92
N LYS A 32 -16.68 -10.19 -1.95
CA LYS A 32 -18.01 -10.25 -2.55
C LYS A 32 -18.15 -11.55 -3.37
N GLY A 33 -19.08 -12.42 -2.97
CA GLY A 33 -19.35 -13.70 -3.65
C GLY A 33 -18.52 -14.86 -3.15
N SER A 34 -17.68 -14.69 -2.13
CA SER A 34 -16.95 -15.76 -1.42
C SER A 34 -17.59 -16.11 -0.07
N SER A 35 -17.04 -17.10 0.61
CA SER A 35 -17.44 -17.50 1.98
C SER A 35 -17.32 -16.35 2.99
N VAL A 36 -16.48 -15.38 2.75
CA VAL A 36 -16.34 -14.14 3.54
C VAL A 36 -17.67 -13.41 3.67
N SER A 37 -18.48 -13.37 2.61
CA SER A 37 -19.82 -12.75 2.66
C SER A 37 -20.81 -13.51 3.56
N LYS A 38 -20.47 -14.72 3.98
CA LYS A 38 -21.24 -15.58 4.90
C LYS A 38 -20.71 -15.52 6.33
N GLY A 39 -19.75 -14.61 6.64
CA GLY A 39 -19.20 -14.44 7.99
C GLY A 39 -17.91 -15.23 8.27
N GLU A 40 -17.25 -15.81 7.24
CA GLU A 40 -15.95 -16.43 7.39
C GLU A 40 -14.92 -15.41 7.88
N SER A 41 -14.12 -15.77 8.87
CA SER A 41 -13.08 -14.88 9.40
C SER A 41 -11.88 -14.78 8.46
N LEU A 42 -11.09 -13.71 8.60
CA LEU A 42 -9.82 -13.58 7.88
C LEU A 42 -8.91 -14.78 8.14
N LYS A 43 -8.86 -15.27 9.38
CA LYS A 43 -8.06 -16.43 9.76
C LYS A 43 -8.46 -17.67 8.97
N ASP A 44 -9.76 -17.99 8.94
CA ASP A 44 -10.26 -19.20 8.26
C ASP A 44 -10.01 -19.13 6.75
N THR A 45 -10.25 -17.96 6.14
CA THR A 45 -9.93 -17.73 4.72
C THR A 45 -8.45 -17.95 4.45
N VAL A 46 -7.56 -17.39 5.27
CA VAL A 46 -6.11 -17.52 5.08
C VAL A 46 -5.64 -18.94 5.29
N GLN A 47 -6.14 -19.65 6.30
CA GLN A 47 -5.80 -21.06 6.53
C GLN A 47 -6.26 -21.95 5.38
N THR A 48 -7.41 -21.65 4.77
CA THR A 48 -7.86 -22.32 3.55
C THR A 48 -6.88 -22.08 2.39
N LEU A 49 -6.43 -20.84 2.18
CA LEU A 49 -5.44 -20.51 1.15
C LEU A 49 -4.09 -21.19 1.41
N ALA A 50 -3.66 -21.26 2.66
CA ALA A 50 -2.46 -21.99 3.05
C ALA A 50 -2.58 -23.49 2.73
N ALA A 51 -3.73 -24.10 3.01
CA ALA A 51 -3.98 -25.52 2.76
C ALA A 51 -3.97 -25.89 1.26
N ILE A 52 -4.29 -24.96 0.37
CA ILE A 52 -4.18 -25.14 -1.09
C ILE A 52 -2.84 -24.66 -1.66
N SER A 53 -1.82 -24.54 -0.81
CA SER A 53 -0.43 -24.26 -1.18
C SER A 53 -0.21 -22.86 -1.80
N ALA A 54 -0.87 -21.85 -1.30
CA ALA A 54 -0.53 -20.47 -1.65
C ALA A 54 0.86 -20.11 -1.09
N ASP A 55 1.75 -19.57 -1.92
CA ASP A 55 3.10 -19.13 -1.50
C ASP A 55 3.10 -17.65 -1.08
N VAL A 56 2.27 -16.84 -1.73
CA VAL A 56 2.19 -15.40 -1.51
C VAL A 56 0.73 -14.96 -1.45
N ILE A 57 0.41 -14.12 -0.48
CA ILE A 57 -0.89 -13.45 -0.41
C ILE A 57 -0.69 -11.94 -0.62
N VAL A 58 -1.24 -11.42 -1.71
CA VAL A 58 -1.39 -9.98 -1.95
C VAL A 58 -2.71 -9.55 -1.34
N MET A 59 -2.66 -8.82 -0.23
CA MET A 59 -3.83 -8.50 0.58
C MET A 59 -4.23 -7.04 0.48
N ARG A 60 -5.52 -6.79 0.20
CA ARG A 60 -6.15 -5.49 0.36
C ARG A 60 -7.36 -5.59 1.28
N HIS A 61 -7.37 -4.80 2.36
CA HIS A 61 -8.36 -4.91 3.42
C HIS A 61 -8.86 -3.54 3.91
N GLY A 62 -10.12 -3.47 4.34
CA GLY A 62 -10.71 -2.25 4.90
C GLY A 62 -10.21 -1.89 6.30
N SER A 63 -9.71 -2.87 7.05
CA SER A 63 -9.18 -2.64 8.40
C SER A 63 -7.69 -2.32 8.36
N SER A 64 -7.30 -1.22 9.00
CA SER A 64 -5.90 -0.83 9.19
C SER A 64 -5.14 -1.90 9.98
N GLY A 65 -3.94 -2.25 9.53
CA GLY A 65 -3.09 -3.26 10.18
C GLY A 65 -3.40 -4.72 9.81
N ALA A 66 -4.44 -4.99 8.99
CA ALA A 66 -4.82 -6.36 8.67
C ALA A 66 -3.70 -7.17 7.99
N ALA A 67 -2.99 -6.57 7.04
CA ALA A 67 -1.85 -7.20 6.38
C ALA A 67 -0.69 -7.45 7.35
N HIS A 68 -0.43 -6.53 8.28
CA HIS A 68 0.59 -6.68 9.32
C HIS A 68 0.21 -7.80 10.31
N THR A 69 -1.05 -7.86 10.74
CA THR A 69 -1.57 -8.93 11.60
C THR A 69 -1.39 -10.29 10.94
N LEU A 70 -1.73 -10.41 9.67
CA LEU A 70 -1.54 -11.65 8.92
C LEU A 70 -0.06 -12.04 8.82
N ALA A 71 0.81 -11.10 8.47
CA ALA A 71 2.25 -11.36 8.30
C ALA A 71 2.96 -11.80 9.61
N ASN A 72 2.42 -11.40 10.77
CA ASN A 72 2.95 -11.76 12.09
C ASN A 72 2.16 -12.87 12.80
N SER A 73 1.20 -13.50 12.12
CA SER A 73 0.41 -14.60 12.65
C SER A 73 1.03 -15.96 12.28
N ASP A 74 0.57 -17.01 12.94
CA ASP A 74 0.84 -18.42 12.61
C ASP A 74 -0.16 -18.98 11.57
N TRP A 75 -1.00 -18.14 10.96
CA TRP A 75 -2.05 -18.58 10.04
C TRP A 75 -1.52 -18.89 8.65
N PHE A 76 -0.38 -18.31 8.29
CA PHE A 76 0.22 -18.42 6.97
C PHE A 76 1.75 -18.36 7.06
N SER A 77 2.42 -19.34 6.45
CA SER A 77 3.88 -19.44 6.44
C SER A 77 4.54 -18.77 5.23
N GLY A 78 3.75 -18.36 4.24
CA GLY A 78 4.23 -17.69 3.04
C GLY A 78 4.42 -16.18 3.20
N SER A 79 4.64 -15.49 2.10
CA SER A 79 4.86 -14.04 2.09
C SER A 79 3.55 -13.25 1.99
N VAL A 80 3.47 -12.12 2.68
CA VAL A 80 2.32 -11.21 2.64
C VAL A 80 2.73 -9.88 2.02
N ILE A 81 1.99 -9.44 0.99
CA ILE A 81 2.18 -8.14 0.34
C ILE A 81 0.97 -7.27 0.66
N ASN A 82 1.19 -6.11 1.28
CA ASN A 82 0.15 -5.14 1.56
C ASN A 82 -0.20 -4.31 0.31
N ALA A 83 -1.37 -4.55 -0.26
CA ALA A 83 -1.93 -3.81 -1.40
C ALA A 83 -2.90 -2.69 -0.97
N GLY A 84 -2.82 -2.27 0.28
CA GLY A 84 -3.60 -1.20 0.90
C GLY A 84 -4.52 -1.70 2.01
N ASP A 85 -4.36 -1.15 3.22
CA ASP A 85 -5.12 -1.52 4.40
C ASP A 85 -5.70 -0.30 5.12
N GLY A 86 -7.02 -0.17 5.13
CA GLY A 86 -7.75 0.93 5.77
C GLY A 86 -7.20 2.30 5.40
N THR A 87 -6.96 3.14 6.40
CA THR A 87 -6.27 4.44 6.29
C THR A 87 -4.78 4.33 6.66
N HIS A 88 -4.26 3.12 6.86
CA HIS A 88 -2.93 2.86 7.41
C HIS A 88 -1.85 2.98 6.34
N GLU A 89 -1.72 2.03 5.42
CA GLU A 89 -0.65 2.02 4.43
C GLU A 89 -1.06 1.46 3.06
N HIS A 90 -0.32 1.86 2.03
CA HIS A 90 -0.34 1.30 0.68
C HIS A 90 1.09 1.33 0.12
N PRO A 91 1.99 0.47 0.62
CA PRO A 91 3.43 0.52 0.32
C PRO A 91 3.73 0.42 -1.18
N THR A 92 3.02 -0.46 -1.88
CA THR A 92 3.23 -0.66 -3.33
C THR A 92 2.79 0.54 -4.16
N GLN A 93 1.83 1.36 -3.68
CA GLN A 93 1.50 2.64 -4.33
C GLN A 93 2.64 3.64 -4.14
N ALA A 94 3.22 3.73 -2.97
CA ALA A 94 4.36 4.61 -2.74
C ALA A 94 5.57 4.22 -3.60
N LEU A 95 5.83 2.92 -3.77
CA LEU A 95 6.86 2.42 -4.70
C LEU A 95 6.57 2.83 -6.15
N LEU A 96 5.32 2.75 -6.60
CA LEU A 96 4.90 3.20 -7.92
C LEU A 96 5.10 4.71 -8.10
N ASP A 97 4.72 5.50 -7.09
CA ASP A 97 4.87 6.96 -7.11
C ASP A 97 6.36 7.35 -7.14
N ALA A 98 7.19 6.71 -6.31
CA ALA A 98 8.64 6.92 -6.30
C ALA A 98 9.28 6.53 -7.64
N TYR A 99 8.89 5.41 -8.22
CA TYR A 99 9.33 5.00 -9.56
C TYR A 99 8.98 6.06 -10.59
N THR A 100 7.75 6.53 -10.59
CA THR A 100 7.26 7.55 -11.53
C THR A 100 8.03 8.86 -11.39
N LEU A 101 8.27 9.32 -10.16
CA LEU A 101 9.07 10.52 -9.89
C LEU A 101 10.49 10.37 -10.42
N ARG A 102 11.13 9.24 -10.16
CA ARG A 102 12.50 8.96 -10.64
C ARG A 102 12.56 8.91 -12.16
N ASP A 103 11.64 8.21 -12.79
CA ASP A 103 11.56 8.12 -14.25
C ASP A 103 11.39 9.49 -14.91
N ARG A 104 10.57 10.36 -14.32
CA ARG A 104 10.30 11.70 -14.88
C ARG A 104 11.40 12.71 -14.58
N LEU A 105 11.99 12.69 -13.41
CA LEU A 105 12.98 13.68 -12.99
C LEU A 105 14.41 13.27 -13.38
N PHE A 106 14.69 11.98 -13.46
CA PHE A 106 16.04 11.44 -13.63
C PHE A 106 16.12 10.38 -14.75
N ALA A 107 15.38 10.57 -15.84
CA ALA A 107 15.34 9.63 -16.96
C ALA A 107 16.76 9.29 -17.54
N SER A 108 17.69 10.25 -17.47
CA SER A 108 19.09 10.08 -17.91
C SER A 108 20.02 9.45 -16.86
N ALA A 109 19.55 9.26 -15.63
CA ALA A 109 20.30 8.67 -14.52
C ALA A 109 19.48 7.61 -13.78
N PRO A 110 19.21 6.45 -14.40
CA PRO A 110 18.44 5.37 -13.78
C PRO A 110 19.09 4.93 -12.46
N GLY A 111 18.24 4.72 -11.43
CA GLY A 111 18.72 4.29 -10.12
C GLY A 111 19.05 5.43 -9.15
N SER A 112 19.01 6.71 -9.56
CA SER A 112 19.17 7.85 -8.67
C SER A 112 18.16 7.81 -7.53
N ASP A 113 18.57 8.29 -6.36
CA ASP A 113 17.64 8.58 -5.26
C ASP A 113 16.83 9.86 -5.53
N LEU A 114 16.08 10.33 -4.56
CA LEU A 114 15.30 11.56 -4.66
C LEU A 114 15.91 12.69 -3.82
N ALA A 115 17.21 12.62 -3.50
CA ALA A 115 17.90 13.62 -2.69
C ALA A 115 17.73 15.03 -3.29
N GLY A 116 17.28 15.95 -2.46
CA GLY A 116 17.05 17.36 -2.86
C GLY A 116 15.74 17.63 -3.59
N VAL A 117 14.97 16.60 -3.95
CA VAL A 117 13.63 16.78 -4.56
C VAL A 117 12.65 17.25 -3.48
N ASN A 118 11.89 18.30 -3.80
CA ASN A 118 10.78 18.76 -2.96
C ASN A 118 9.47 18.17 -3.48
N VAL A 119 8.72 17.50 -2.60
CA VAL A 119 7.44 16.87 -2.93
C VAL A 119 6.36 17.39 -2.01
N ALA A 120 5.32 18.01 -2.55
CA ALA A 120 4.14 18.44 -1.80
C ALA A 120 3.04 17.38 -1.90
N ILE A 121 2.54 16.91 -0.75
CA ILE A 121 1.35 16.06 -0.65
C ILE A 121 0.20 16.92 -0.15
N VAL A 122 -0.83 17.04 -0.97
CA VAL A 122 -1.92 18.02 -0.78
C VAL A 122 -3.25 17.30 -0.62
N GLY A 123 -4.02 17.65 0.39
CA GLY A 123 -5.40 17.19 0.57
C GLY A 123 -5.67 16.56 1.93
N ASP A 124 -6.50 15.51 1.97
CA ASP A 124 -6.84 14.81 3.20
C ASP A 124 -5.69 13.88 3.66
N ILE A 125 -4.79 14.41 4.46
CA ILE A 125 -3.65 13.65 4.99
C ILE A 125 -4.08 12.67 6.08
N ALA A 126 -5.10 13.01 6.85
CA ALA A 126 -5.56 12.20 7.98
C ALA A 126 -6.04 10.81 7.56
N HIS A 127 -6.78 10.73 6.45
CA HIS A 127 -7.43 9.50 5.99
C HIS A 127 -6.73 8.86 4.77
N SER A 128 -5.64 9.46 4.29
CA SER A 128 -4.92 8.97 3.12
C SER A 128 -3.81 7.99 3.51
N ARG A 129 -4.04 6.71 3.30
CA ARG A 129 -2.98 5.68 3.38
C ARG A 129 -1.83 5.93 2.40
N VAL A 130 -2.13 6.54 1.24
CA VAL A 130 -1.11 6.88 0.23
C VAL A 130 -0.20 7.98 0.73
N ALA A 131 -0.74 9.02 1.38
CA ALA A 131 0.06 10.09 1.98
C ALA A 131 1.02 9.53 3.04
N ARG A 132 0.57 8.59 3.89
CA ARG A 132 1.41 7.95 4.93
C ARG A 132 2.55 7.17 4.30
N SER A 133 2.28 6.27 3.38
CA SER A 133 3.31 5.45 2.73
C SER A 133 4.28 6.30 1.91
N ASN A 134 3.79 7.34 1.21
CA ASN A 134 4.65 8.26 0.47
C ASN A 134 5.54 9.09 1.40
N LEU A 135 5.02 9.58 2.54
CA LEU A 135 5.81 10.31 3.52
C LEU A 135 7.00 9.46 4.00
N ILE A 136 6.79 8.18 4.28
CA ILE A 136 7.85 7.26 4.71
C ILE A 136 8.85 7.01 3.58
N LEU A 137 8.37 6.56 2.42
CA LEU A 137 9.25 6.13 1.33
C LEU A 137 10.03 7.28 0.71
N LEU A 138 9.38 8.41 0.41
CA LEU A 138 10.05 9.54 -0.23
C LEU A 138 11.13 10.14 0.67
N LYS A 139 10.88 10.22 1.97
CA LYS A 139 11.93 10.62 2.94
C LYS A 139 13.08 9.63 2.99
N THR A 140 12.80 8.34 2.97
CA THR A 140 13.84 7.29 2.92
C THR A 140 14.71 7.43 1.66
N LEU A 141 14.12 7.88 0.55
CA LEU A 141 14.82 8.17 -0.70
C LEU A 141 15.47 9.57 -0.76
N GLY A 142 15.47 10.31 0.35
CA GLY A 142 16.14 11.60 0.47
C GLY A 142 15.33 12.83 0.01
N ALA A 143 14.07 12.66 -0.37
CA ALA A 143 13.20 13.78 -0.74
C ALA A 143 12.75 14.58 0.49
N LYS A 144 12.55 15.87 0.29
CA LYS A 144 11.91 16.78 1.25
C LYS A 144 10.41 16.76 1.02
N VAL A 145 9.67 16.21 1.99
CA VAL A 145 8.21 16.05 1.87
C VAL A 145 7.51 17.15 2.66
N HIS A 146 6.63 17.88 1.97
CA HIS A 146 5.80 18.95 2.51
C HIS A 146 4.34 18.51 2.53
N LEU A 147 3.64 18.71 3.65
CA LEU A 147 2.23 18.37 3.79
C LEU A 147 1.38 19.63 3.77
N ILE A 148 0.36 19.64 2.92
CA ILE A 148 -0.56 20.78 2.77
C ILE A 148 -1.99 20.28 2.94
N ALA A 149 -2.65 20.70 4.02
CA ALA A 149 -4.02 20.28 4.32
C ALA A 149 -4.67 21.24 5.33
N PRO A 150 -6.01 21.35 5.34
CA PRO A 150 -6.71 22.01 6.43
C PRO A 150 -6.31 21.41 7.79
N ALA A 151 -6.26 22.22 8.84
CA ALA A 151 -5.80 21.80 10.16
C ALA A 151 -6.54 20.58 10.72
N THR A 152 -7.82 20.41 10.37
CA THR A 152 -8.64 19.25 10.76
C THR A 152 -8.25 17.95 10.04
N LEU A 153 -7.55 18.04 8.92
CA LEU A 153 -7.12 16.92 8.09
C LEU A 153 -5.60 16.70 8.12
N LEU A 154 -4.89 17.38 9.01
CA LEU A 154 -3.43 17.27 9.18
C LEU A 154 -3.06 16.82 10.59
N PRO A 155 -2.95 15.51 10.84
CA PRO A 155 -2.56 15.00 12.15
C PRO A 155 -1.17 15.51 12.58
N GLY A 156 -1.07 16.02 13.80
CA GLY A 156 0.16 16.62 14.32
C GLY A 156 1.38 15.67 14.30
N ALA A 157 1.17 14.37 14.44
CA ALA A 157 2.25 13.39 14.35
C ALA A 157 2.82 13.29 12.92
N LEU A 158 1.97 13.33 11.89
CA LEU A 158 2.42 13.34 10.50
C LEU A 158 3.05 14.68 10.12
N ALA A 159 2.48 15.80 10.57
CA ALA A 159 3.05 17.13 10.37
C ALA A 159 4.49 17.23 10.91
N LYS A 160 4.75 16.69 12.11
CA LYS A 160 6.09 16.63 12.70
C LYS A 160 7.07 15.72 11.95
N SER A 161 6.57 14.77 11.20
CA SER A 161 7.39 13.84 10.41
C SER A 161 7.75 14.37 9.04
N ALA A 162 7.08 15.41 8.54
CA ALA A 162 7.38 16.07 7.28
C ALA A 162 8.51 17.09 7.43
N GLU A 163 9.06 17.58 6.31
CA GLU A 163 10.01 18.72 6.28
C GLU A 163 9.31 20.00 6.73
N SER A 164 8.09 20.22 6.24
CA SER A 164 7.21 21.31 6.69
C SER A 164 5.74 20.95 6.47
N SER A 165 4.87 21.70 7.09
CA SER A 165 3.43 21.55 6.93
C SER A 165 2.74 22.91 6.86
N TYR A 166 1.70 22.98 6.02
CA TYR A 166 0.93 24.20 5.77
C TYR A 166 -0.56 23.91 5.85
N PHE A 167 -1.35 24.91 6.27
CA PHE A 167 -2.80 24.78 6.45
C PHE A 167 -3.60 25.39 5.30
N ASP A 168 -2.96 26.13 4.43
CA ASP A 168 -3.48 26.73 3.21
C ASP A 168 -2.42 26.72 2.10
N PHE A 169 -2.76 27.22 0.91
CA PHE A 169 -1.89 27.29 -0.27
C PHE A 169 -1.20 28.63 -0.38
#